data_8b9e0e06f6ad49ec8c4d750ed2eb005f
#
_entry.id   8b9e0e06f6ad49ec8c4d750ed2eb005f
#
_cell.length_a   1.000
_cell.length_b   1.000
_cell.length_c   1.000
_cell.angle_alpha   90.00
_cell.angle_beta   90.00
_cell.angle_gamma   90.00
#
_symmetry.space_group_name_H-M   'P 1'
#
loop_
_entity.id
_entity.type
_entity.pdbx_description
1 polymer ?
#
loop_
_entity_poly.entity_id
_entity_poly.type
_entity_poly.pdbx_seq_one_letter_code
_entity_poly.pdbx_strand_id
1 'polypeptide(L)'
;MILLIVGMTSLFASFLPILLKKFKISFTIPLLFLGAILFLLNTPLPWPDPTWPLDFALHFTELVVVISLMVAGLKIGLNYSWKEWRNPLRLLIIMMPLYIVIVFVISYYFLDLDGPVALLLATILAPTDPALASEIQLNKKQTVASKNVGVQYNLTAEAGLNDGMAFPFVFLAILWSKNETMGFDQWAEWIGFYVIYKVVVGVLVGMILGYSYSFVTHKLSDVNERRIHPAFVALSLTFISYGLAEILNSYGFLSVFFAGLFANYKKHRENKTTKSDPSLYFISNTEKFLIIFWMVFFGGSIVAGILEFNTTNSVILSVVLVFLLRPLLGFVSLLKTNLSKRKKLAISFFGIRGVGSVFYLTYGIKHGNFEDVNNLYSIVALVILISIFLHGLTAKRVMEKLEDATTERE
;
A
#
# COMPACT_ATOMS: atom_id res chain seq x y z
N MET A 1 -2.91 14.67 -28.50
CA MET A 1 -4.12 14.05 -27.93
C MET A 1 -3.89 13.44 -26.56
N ILE A 2 -2.81 12.68 -26.29
CA ILE A 2 -2.49 12.10 -24.95
C ILE A 2 -2.44 13.19 -23.88
N LEU A 3 -1.69 14.28 -24.08
CA LEU A 3 -1.58 15.39 -23.13
C LEU A 3 -2.93 16.05 -22.81
N LEU A 4 -3.84 16.13 -23.82
CA LEU A 4 -5.20 16.64 -23.61
C LEU A 4 -5.98 15.71 -22.70
N ILE A 5 -5.93 14.39 -22.92
CA ILE A 5 -6.59 13.40 -22.07
C ILE A 5 -6.05 13.46 -20.64
N VAL A 6 -4.72 13.53 -20.48
CA VAL A 6 -4.06 13.69 -19.19
C VAL A 6 -4.55 14.95 -18.46
N GLY A 7 -4.59 16.09 -19.16
CA GLY A 7 -5.09 17.35 -18.62
C GLY A 7 -6.56 17.30 -18.20
N MET A 8 -7.41 16.74 -19.05
CA MET A 8 -8.84 16.62 -18.75
C MET A 8 -9.11 15.62 -17.60
N THR A 9 -8.39 14.51 -17.56
CA THR A 9 -8.47 13.55 -16.44
C THR A 9 -8.07 14.19 -15.12
N SER A 10 -6.96 14.94 -15.11
CA SER A 10 -6.48 15.66 -13.92
C SER A 10 -7.47 16.73 -13.46
N LEU A 11 -8.06 17.47 -14.42
CA LEU A 11 -9.09 18.47 -14.14
C LEU A 11 -10.33 17.81 -13.54
N PHE A 12 -10.85 16.76 -14.15
CA PHE A 12 -11.98 15.98 -13.66
C PHE A 12 -11.73 15.47 -12.24
N ALA A 13 -10.58 14.85 -12.01
CA ALA A 13 -10.18 14.35 -10.69
C ALA A 13 -10.14 15.45 -9.62
N SER A 14 -9.75 16.68 -9.99
CA SER A 14 -9.70 17.82 -9.07
C SER A 14 -11.09 18.24 -8.56
N PHE A 15 -12.15 18.04 -9.34
CA PHE A 15 -13.53 18.35 -8.93
C PHE A 15 -14.22 17.18 -8.22
N LEU A 16 -13.73 15.95 -8.36
CA LEU A 16 -14.36 14.76 -7.75
C LEU A 16 -14.64 14.89 -6.25
N PRO A 17 -13.72 15.41 -5.39
CA PRO A 17 -14.00 15.55 -3.96
C PRO A 17 -15.21 16.43 -3.66
N ILE A 18 -15.46 17.45 -4.48
CA ILE A 18 -16.60 18.35 -4.34
C ILE A 18 -17.89 17.64 -4.79
N LEU A 19 -17.85 17.01 -5.97
CA LEU A 19 -19.00 16.30 -6.54
C LEU A 19 -19.44 15.10 -5.69
N LEU A 20 -18.47 14.37 -5.11
CA LEU A 20 -18.73 13.16 -4.33
C LEU A 20 -19.00 13.40 -2.86
N LYS A 21 -18.86 14.65 -2.37
CA LYS A 21 -19.07 14.96 -0.95
C LYS A 21 -20.45 14.52 -0.45
N LYS A 22 -21.50 14.72 -1.27
CA LYS A 22 -22.90 14.35 -0.94
C LYS A 22 -23.12 12.83 -0.91
N PHE A 23 -22.44 12.09 -1.78
CA PHE A 23 -22.63 10.65 -1.95
C PHE A 23 -21.78 9.79 -1.00
N LYS A 24 -20.76 10.38 -0.37
CA LYS A 24 -19.82 9.70 0.53
C LYS A 24 -19.10 8.51 -0.13
N ILE A 25 -18.80 8.64 -1.42
CA ILE A 25 -18.11 7.64 -2.25
C ILE A 25 -16.63 8.06 -2.42
N SER A 26 -15.72 7.08 -2.54
CA SER A 26 -14.32 7.33 -2.86
C SER A 26 -14.15 7.87 -4.29
N PHE A 27 -13.17 8.75 -4.48
CA PHE A 27 -12.82 9.28 -5.81
C PHE A 27 -12.25 8.20 -6.75
N THR A 28 -11.79 7.08 -6.23
CA THR A 28 -11.23 5.96 -7.00
C THR A 28 -12.26 5.30 -7.92
N ILE A 29 -13.52 5.18 -7.47
CA ILE A 29 -14.59 4.53 -8.25
C ILE A 29 -14.89 5.29 -9.57
N PRO A 30 -15.17 6.61 -9.56
CA PRO A 30 -15.37 7.35 -10.82
C PRO A 30 -14.16 7.35 -11.75
N LEU A 31 -12.93 7.32 -11.20
CA LEU A 31 -11.72 7.26 -12.01
C LEU A 31 -11.56 5.90 -12.71
N LEU A 32 -11.92 4.82 -12.03
CA LEU A 32 -11.97 3.48 -12.62
C LEU A 32 -12.93 3.46 -13.84
N PHE A 33 -14.14 3.98 -13.67
CA PHE A 33 -15.11 4.09 -14.77
C PHE A 33 -14.64 5.00 -15.89
N LEU A 34 -14.00 6.14 -15.54
CA LEU A 34 -13.41 7.02 -16.56
C LEU A 34 -12.35 6.27 -17.39
N GLY A 35 -11.49 5.48 -16.73
CA GLY A 35 -10.51 4.65 -17.42
C GLY A 35 -11.17 3.66 -18.37
N ALA A 36 -12.17 2.91 -17.90
CA ALA A 36 -12.92 1.98 -18.74
C ALA A 36 -13.54 2.68 -19.96
N ILE A 37 -14.17 3.84 -19.77
CA ILE A 37 -14.79 4.61 -20.88
C ILE A 37 -13.72 5.09 -21.88
N LEU A 38 -12.58 5.63 -21.41
CA LEU A 38 -11.53 6.11 -22.30
C LEU A 38 -10.99 4.98 -23.20
N PHE A 39 -10.82 3.78 -22.67
CA PHE A 39 -10.35 2.64 -23.46
C PHE A 39 -11.44 2.04 -24.37
N LEU A 40 -12.70 2.04 -23.95
CA LEU A 40 -13.84 1.69 -24.83
C LEU A 40 -13.96 2.64 -26.03
N LEU A 41 -13.58 3.91 -25.88
CA LEU A 41 -13.58 4.90 -26.96
C LEU A 41 -12.35 4.84 -27.87
N ASN A 42 -11.50 3.79 -27.73
CA ASN A 42 -10.26 3.62 -28.49
C ASN A 42 -9.37 4.86 -28.51
N THR A 43 -9.21 5.50 -27.35
CA THR A 43 -8.32 6.66 -27.24
C THR A 43 -6.85 6.23 -27.43
N PRO A 44 -5.94 7.11 -27.93
CA PRO A 44 -4.54 6.78 -28.15
C PRO A 44 -3.75 6.78 -26.83
N LEU A 45 -4.27 6.19 -25.78
CA LEU A 45 -3.54 5.89 -24.56
C LEU A 45 -2.70 4.62 -24.76
N PRO A 46 -1.58 4.47 -24.07
CA PRO A 46 -0.85 3.22 -24.07
C PRO A 46 -1.78 2.07 -23.66
N TRP A 47 -1.59 0.91 -24.29
CA TRP A 47 -2.40 -0.27 -23.97
C TRP A 47 -2.29 -0.60 -22.47
N PRO A 48 -3.41 -0.81 -21.77
CA PRO A 48 -3.41 -0.93 -20.31
C PRO A 48 -3.19 -2.36 -19.82
N ASP A 49 -2.62 -3.22 -20.65
CA ASP A 49 -2.33 -4.60 -20.27
C ASP A 49 -1.13 -4.64 -19.30
N PRO A 50 -1.29 -5.07 -18.06
CA PRO A 50 -0.19 -5.17 -17.11
C PRO A 50 0.81 -6.28 -17.43
N THR A 51 0.48 -7.16 -18.38
CA THR A 51 1.38 -8.20 -18.86
C THR A 51 2.30 -7.69 -19.97
N TRP A 52 1.96 -6.56 -20.62
CA TRP A 52 2.72 -5.99 -21.73
C TRP A 52 2.57 -4.46 -21.84
N PRO A 53 3.67 -3.69 -21.84
CA PRO A 53 5.03 -4.09 -21.51
C PRO A 53 5.24 -4.24 -20.00
N LEU A 54 5.73 -5.40 -19.58
CA LEU A 54 5.94 -5.76 -18.17
C LEU A 54 6.79 -4.72 -17.41
N ASP A 55 7.83 -4.18 -18.05
CA ASP A 55 8.72 -3.18 -17.44
C ASP A 55 8.00 -1.86 -17.13
N PHE A 56 7.09 -1.41 -17.99
CA PHE A 56 6.31 -0.20 -17.72
C PHE A 56 5.40 -0.40 -16.50
N ALA A 57 4.65 -1.51 -16.47
CA ALA A 57 3.77 -1.83 -15.35
C ALA A 57 4.56 -1.93 -14.03
N LEU A 58 5.72 -2.60 -14.06
CA LEU A 58 6.60 -2.74 -12.91
C LEU A 58 7.06 -1.39 -12.38
N HIS A 59 7.75 -0.58 -13.21
CA HIS A 59 8.32 0.68 -12.73
C HIS A 59 7.28 1.74 -12.41
N PHE A 60 6.13 1.75 -13.09
CA PHE A 60 5.06 2.67 -12.77
C PHE A 60 4.41 2.32 -11.42
N THR A 61 4.10 1.05 -11.17
CA THR A 61 3.53 0.61 -9.88
C THR A 61 4.55 0.75 -8.75
N GLU A 62 5.83 0.48 -9.00
CA GLU A 62 6.93 0.72 -8.08
C GLU A 62 6.97 2.19 -7.62
N LEU A 63 6.95 3.13 -8.58
CA LEU A 63 6.95 4.57 -8.28
C LEU A 63 5.76 4.97 -7.41
N VAL A 64 4.55 4.48 -7.72
CA VAL A 64 3.35 4.75 -6.92
C VAL A 64 3.53 4.27 -5.49
N VAL A 65 3.98 3.01 -5.30
CA VAL A 65 4.16 2.42 -3.96
C VAL A 65 5.26 3.15 -3.18
N VAL A 66 6.40 3.44 -3.78
CA VAL A 66 7.52 4.15 -3.13
C VAL A 66 7.09 5.54 -2.64
N ILE A 67 6.36 6.31 -3.45
CA ILE A 67 5.83 7.62 -3.05
C ILE A 67 4.81 7.46 -1.92
N SER A 68 3.92 6.48 -1.99
CA SER A 68 2.88 6.24 -0.97
C SER A 68 3.47 5.81 0.38
N LEU A 69 4.55 5.03 0.37
CA LEU A 69 5.26 4.64 1.58
C LEU A 69 5.94 5.84 2.28
N MET A 70 6.54 6.75 1.50
CA MET A 70 7.06 8.00 2.07
C MET A 70 5.94 8.85 2.69
N VAL A 71 4.80 8.96 2.02
CA VAL A 71 3.62 9.68 2.54
C VAL A 71 3.12 9.03 3.84
N ALA A 72 3.02 7.70 3.89
CA ALA A 72 2.62 6.97 5.09
C ALA A 72 3.60 7.21 6.26
N GLY A 73 4.90 7.09 6.02
CA GLY A 73 5.94 7.35 7.01
C GLY A 73 5.89 8.78 7.56
N LEU A 74 5.78 9.78 6.68
CA LEU A 74 5.68 11.20 7.07
C LEU A 74 4.39 11.54 7.84
N LYS A 75 3.27 10.86 7.55
CA LYS A 75 2.00 11.02 8.27
C LYS A 75 2.08 10.51 9.69
N ILE A 76 2.71 9.34 9.89
CA ILE A 76 2.83 8.71 11.20
C ILE A 76 3.79 9.53 12.08
N GLY A 77 5.02 9.77 11.63
CA GLY A 77 6.07 10.33 12.47
C GLY A 77 6.37 9.46 13.70
N LEU A 78 7.21 9.95 14.60
CA LEU A 78 7.63 9.21 15.83
C LEU A 78 6.84 9.58 17.10
N ASN A 79 5.69 10.22 16.96
CA ASN A 79 4.91 10.71 18.11
C ASN A 79 4.19 9.63 18.92
N TYR A 80 4.21 8.40 18.44
CA TYR A 80 3.45 7.32 19.03
C TYR A 80 4.30 6.46 19.96
N SER A 81 3.73 6.12 21.14
CA SER A 81 4.38 5.28 22.13
C SER A 81 4.47 3.83 21.64
N TRP A 82 5.39 3.06 22.19
CA TRP A 82 5.53 1.63 21.93
C TRP A 82 4.22 0.84 22.11
N LYS A 83 3.35 1.29 23.01
CA LYS A 83 2.03 0.67 23.23
C LYS A 83 1.13 0.77 22.01
N GLU A 84 1.24 1.83 21.22
CA GLU A 84 0.44 2.05 20.01
C GLU A 84 0.98 1.24 18.82
N TRP A 85 2.30 1.09 18.71
CA TRP A 85 2.95 0.22 17.72
C TRP A 85 2.60 -1.27 17.89
N ARG A 86 2.23 -1.68 19.08
CA ARG A 86 1.84 -3.06 19.37
C ARG A 86 0.70 -3.58 18.46
N ASN A 87 -0.26 -2.74 18.10
CA ASN A 87 -1.40 -3.16 17.28
C ASN A 87 -0.98 -3.37 15.80
N PRO A 88 -0.33 -2.43 15.09
CA PRO A 88 0.18 -2.67 13.75
C PRO A 88 1.14 -3.85 13.68
N LEU A 89 2.03 -4.00 14.68
CA LEU A 89 2.96 -5.15 14.74
C LEU A 89 2.24 -6.48 14.91
N ARG A 90 1.11 -6.54 15.62
CA ARG A 90 0.31 -7.77 15.71
C ARG A 90 -0.35 -8.11 14.37
N LEU A 91 -0.83 -7.12 13.63
CA LEU A 91 -1.34 -7.33 12.27
C LEU A 91 -0.23 -7.81 11.34
N LEU A 92 0.97 -7.26 11.45
CA LEU A 92 2.12 -7.68 10.66
C LEU A 92 2.61 -9.09 11.00
N ILE A 93 2.83 -9.39 12.29
CA ILE A 93 3.50 -10.63 12.73
C ILE A 93 2.53 -11.81 12.87
N ILE A 94 1.26 -11.56 13.17
CA ILE A 94 0.28 -12.63 13.39
C ILE A 94 -0.65 -12.74 12.19
N MET A 95 -1.32 -11.64 11.81
CA MET A 95 -2.35 -11.69 10.77
C MET A 95 -1.75 -11.97 9.40
N MET A 96 -0.68 -11.27 9.02
CA MET A 96 -0.11 -11.40 7.67
C MET A 96 0.44 -12.80 7.38
N PRO A 97 1.30 -13.43 8.22
CA PRO A 97 1.74 -14.80 7.98
C PRO A 97 0.60 -15.81 7.99
N LEU A 98 -0.35 -15.67 8.92
CA LEU A 98 -1.51 -16.55 8.98
C LEU A 98 -2.39 -16.42 7.73
N TYR A 99 -2.56 -15.20 7.22
CA TYR A 99 -3.25 -14.94 5.95
C TYR A 99 -2.54 -15.62 4.79
N ILE A 100 -1.21 -15.46 4.68
CA ILE A 100 -0.40 -16.09 3.64
C ILE A 100 -0.56 -17.62 3.67
N VAL A 101 -0.43 -18.24 4.85
CA VAL A 101 -0.56 -19.69 4.98
C VAL A 101 -1.96 -20.17 4.57
N ILE A 102 -3.02 -19.51 5.04
CA ILE A 102 -4.40 -19.92 4.72
C ILE A 102 -4.70 -19.72 3.23
N VAL A 103 -4.31 -18.57 2.66
CA VAL A 103 -4.52 -18.33 1.22
C VAL A 103 -3.72 -19.29 0.38
N PHE A 104 -2.47 -19.59 0.76
CA PHE A 104 -1.66 -20.62 0.10
C PHE A 104 -2.38 -21.98 0.07
N VAL A 105 -2.83 -22.46 1.24
CA VAL A 105 -3.52 -23.76 1.34
C VAL A 105 -4.81 -23.79 0.50
N ILE A 106 -5.61 -22.71 0.57
CA ILE A 106 -6.83 -22.63 -0.24
C ILE A 106 -6.49 -22.58 -1.74
N SER A 107 -5.50 -21.78 -2.15
CA SER A 107 -5.13 -21.66 -3.56
C SER A 107 -4.57 -22.98 -4.11
N TYR A 108 -3.77 -23.70 -3.32
CA TYR A 108 -3.20 -24.98 -3.70
C TYR A 108 -4.27 -26.06 -3.88
N TYR A 109 -5.20 -26.22 -2.90
CA TYR A 109 -6.19 -27.31 -2.92
C TYR A 109 -7.50 -26.96 -3.63
N PHE A 110 -7.91 -25.70 -3.64
CA PHE A 110 -9.22 -25.29 -4.19
C PHE A 110 -9.13 -24.71 -5.60
N LEU A 111 -8.02 -24.05 -5.94
CA LEU A 111 -7.75 -23.54 -7.29
C LEU A 111 -6.85 -24.50 -8.09
N ASP A 112 -6.31 -25.54 -7.48
CA ASP A 112 -5.39 -26.52 -8.11
C ASP A 112 -4.14 -25.82 -8.70
N LEU A 113 -3.63 -24.80 -8.00
CA LEU A 113 -2.44 -24.08 -8.41
C LEU A 113 -1.18 -24.78 -7.91
N ASP A 114 -0.12 -24.77 -8.71
CA ASP A 114 1.19 -25.25 -8.27
C ASP A 114 1.69 -24.52 -7.02
N GLY A 115 2.50 -25.21 -6.19
CA GLY A 115 2.97 -24.67 -4.91
C GLY A 115 3.59 -23.26 -5.01
N PRO A 116 4.59 -23.01 -5.88
CA PRO A 116 5.17 -21.67 -6.06
C PRO A 116 4.13 -20.62 -6.49
N VAL A 117 3.21 -20.98 -7.40
CA VAL A 117 2.15 -20.10 -7.91
C VAL A 117 1.16 -19.76 -6.80
N ALA A 118 0.71 -20.76 -6.04
CA ALA A 118 -0.19 -20.59 -4.90
C ALA A 118 0.44 -19.72 -3.79
N LEU A 119 1.75 -19.90 -3.53
CA LEU A 119 2.49 -19.07 -2.58
C LEU A 119 2.63 -17.64 -3.07
N LEU A 120 2.95 -17.41 -4.36
CA LEU A 120 3.02 -16.09 -4.94
C LEU A 120 1.66 -15.38 -4.79
N LEU A 121 0.55 -16.03 -5.17
CA LEU A 121 -0.79 -15.46 -5.02
C LEU A 121 -1.10 -15.08 -3.57
N ALA A 122 -0.77 -15.94 -2.63
CA ALA A 122 -0.99 -15.68 -1.20
C ALA A 122 -0.19 -14.46 -0.70
N THR A 123 1.06 -14.32 -1.13
CA THR A 123 1.96 -13.25 -0.68
C THR A 123 1.62 -11.90 -1.27
N ILE A 124 1.23 -11.84 -2.55
CA ILE A 124 0.85 -10.57 -3.21
C ILE A 124 -0.52 -10.04 -2.76
N LEU A 125 -1.38 -10.93 -2.23
CA LEU A 125 -2.68 -10.56 -1.66
C LEU A 125 -2.63 -10.30 -0.15
N ALA A 126 -1.50 -10.48 0.51
CA ALA A 126 -1.39 -10.26 1.96
C ALA A 126 -1.24 -8.78 2.35
N PRO A 127 -0.39 -7.93 1.71
CA PRO A 127 -0.23 -6.54 2.08
C PRO A 127 -1.45 -5.69 1.74
N THR A 128 -1.62 -4.57 2.47
CA THR A 128 -2.68 -3.59 2.26
C THR A 128 -2.11 -2.33 1.65
N ASP A 129 -2.78 -1.77 0.67
CA ASP A 129 -2.30 -0.67 -0.16
C ASP A 129 -2.44 0.70 0.55
N PRO A 130 -1.34 1.40 0.86
CA PRO A 130 -1.41 2.73 1.47
C PRO A 130 -1.93 3.78 0.51
N ALA A 131 -1.72 3.64 -0.80
CA ALA A 131 -2.12 4.62 -1.80
C ALA A 131 -3.65 4.73 -1.90
N LEU A 132 -4.33 3.61 -2.06
CA LEU A 132 -5.80 3.58 -2.13
C LEU A 132 -6.47 3.80 -0.78
N ALA A 133 -5.77 3.53 0.33
CA ALA A 133 -6.26 3.79 1.68
C ALA A 133 -6.22 5.27 2.08
N SER A 134 -5.80 6.19 1.21
CA SER A 134 -5.57 7.60 1.53
C SER A 134 -6.75 8.34 2.16
N GLU A 135 -8.00 7.91 1.88
CA GLU A 135 -9.21 8.50 2.47
C GLU A 135 -9.47 8.07 3.92
N ILE A 136 -8.88 6.96 4.36
CA ILE A 136 -9.01 6.41 5.73
C ILE A 136 -7.71 6.52 6.53
N GLN A 137 -6.65 7.06 5.94
CA GLN A 137 -5.37 7.29 6.60
C GLN A 137 -5.37 8.52 7.50
N LEU A 138 -4.32 8.64 8.31
CA LEU A 138 -4.05 9.81 9.14
C LEU A 138 -4.05 11.10 8.30
N ASN A 139 -4.86 12.08 8.72
CA ASN A 139 -4.81 13.44 8.20
C ASN A 139 -4.17 14.35 9.25
N LYS A 140 -3.17 15.15 8.86
CA LYS A 140 -2.49 16.10 9.78
C LYS A 140 -3.42 17.16 10.42
N LYS A 141 -4.61 17.36 9.89
CA LYS A 141 -5.61 18.27 10.50
C LYS A 141 -6.30 17.63 11.72
N GLN A 142 -6.20 16.34 11.91
CA GLN A 142 -6.72 15.66 13.07
C GLN A 142 -5.65 15.70 14.16
N THR A 143 -5.78 16.65 15.07
CA THR A 143 -4.97 16.72 16.27
C THR A 143 -5.06 15.41 17.05
N VAL A 144 -4.01 15.09 17.84
CA VAL A 144 -3.94 13.95 18.78
C VAL A 144 -5.18 13.83 19.68
N ALA A 145 -5.97 14.88 19.78
CA ALA A 145 -7.24 14.95 20.52
C ALA A 145 -8.43 14.25 19.82
N SER A 146 -8.36 13.96 18.51
CA SER A 146 -9.47 13.25 17.86
C SER A 146 -9.43 11.76 18.19
N LYS A 147 -10.50 11.24 18.77
CA LYS A 147 -10.61 9.86 19.30
C LYS A 147 -10.51 8.76 18.24
N ASN A 148 -10.54 9.10 16.94
CA ASN A 148 -10.38 8.17 15.82
C ASN A 148 -8.95 8.01 15.31
N VAL A 149 -8.01 8.83 15.79
CA VAL A 149 -6.58 8.73 15.43
C VAL A 149 -6.08 7.27 15.57
N GLY A 150 -6.61 6.52 16.54
CA GLY A 150 -6.22 5.13 16.75
C GLY A 150 -6.54 4.18 15.60
N VAL A 151 -7.66 4.32 14.86
CA VAL A 151 -8.00 3.47 13.71
C VAL A 151 -7.14 3.85 12.51
N GLN A 152 -7.11 5.13 12.18
CA GLN A 152 -6.34 5.66 11.06
C GLN A 152 -4.83 5.39 11.22
N TYR A 153 -4.31 5.58 12.45
CA TYR A 153 -2.93 5.25 12.77
C TYR A 153 -2.62 3.78 12.50
N ASN A 154 -3.44 2.86 13.01
CA ASN A 154 -3.20 1.43 12.83
C ASN A 154 -3.22 1.03 11.35
N LEU A 155 -4.17 1.56 10.57
CA LEU A 155 -4.28 1.28 9.14
C LEU A 155 -3.09 1.85 8.35
N THR A 156 -2.64 3.08 8.68
CA THR A 156 -1.49 3.69 8.00
C THR A 156 -0.19 2.97 8.34
N ALA A 157 -0.01 2.60 9.62
CA ALA A 157 1.19 1.90 10.07
C ALA A 157 1.25 0.46 9.56
N GLU A 158 0.10 -0.23 9.54
CA GLU A 158 0.00 -1.56 8.94
C GLU A 158 0.37 -1.52 7.47
N ALA A 159 -0.26 -0.64 6.67
CA ALA A 159 -0.02 -0.55 5.24
C ALA A 159 1.44 -0.19 4.90
N GLY A 160 2.06 0.72 5.67
CA GLY A 160 3.46 1.07 5.45
C GLY A 160 4.46 -0.03 5.82
N LEU A 161 4.13 -0.89 6.80
CA LEU A 161 5.00 -1.99 7.20
C LEU A 161 4.82 -3.23 6.34
N ASN A 162 3.56 -3.61 6.06
CA ASN A 162 3.27 -4.89 5.41
C ASN A 162 3.72 -4.92 3.93
N ASP A 163 3.73 -3.78 3.24
CA ASP A 163 4.30 -3.69 1.90
C ASP A 163 5.79 -4.07 1.91
N GLY A 164 6.61 -3.49 2.77
CA GLY A 164 8.02 -3.87 2.86
C GLY A 164 8.23 -5.32 3.32
N MET A 165 7.36 -5.82 4.20
CA MET A 165 7.44 -7.17 4.77
C MET A 165 6.79 -8.27 3.92
N ALA A 166 6.16 -7.94 2.80
CA ALA A 166 5.71 -8.91 1.81
C ALA A 166 6.88 -9.51 1.01
N PHE A 167 7.93 -8.73 0.76
CA PHE A 167 9.08 -9.15 -0.05
C PHE A 167 9.74 -10.46 0.40
N PRO A 168 10.04 -10.72 1.68
CA PRO A 168 10.58 -12.01 2.11
C PRO A 168 9.78 -13.19 1.58
N PHE A 169 8.46 -13.10 1.61
CA PHE A 169 7.57 -14.18 1.15
C PHE A 169 7.47 -14.24 -0.39
N VAL A 170 7.50 -13.10 -1.08
CA VAL A 170 7.59 -13.06 -2.54
C VAL A 170 8.89 -13.70 -3.01
N PHE A 171 10.03 -13.41 -2.35
CA PHE A 171 11.29 -14.07 -2.65
C PHE A 171 11.27 -15.57 -2.33
N LEU A 172 10.54 -16.00 -1.31
CA LEU A 172 10.34 -17.43 -1.06
C LEU A 172 9.63 -18.12 -2.24
N ALA A 173 8.58 -17.49 -2.77
CA ALA A 173 7.87 -18.01 -3.96
C ALA A 173 8.79 -18.04 -5.19
N ILE A 174 9.61 -16.97 -5.41
CA ILE A 174 10.59 -16.90 -6.50
C ILE A 174 11.66 -17.97 -6.35
N LEU A 175 12.22 -18.19 -5.16
CA LEU A 175 13.20 -19.23 -4.92
C LEU A 175 12.60 -20.61 -5.19
N TRP A 176 11.38 -20.86 -4.72
CA TRP A 176 10.70 -22.12 -4.95
C TRP A 176 10.38 -22.35 -6.44
N SER A 177 9.97 -21.32 -7.18
CA SER A 177 9.68 -21.44 -8.62
C SER A 177 10.92 -21.76 -9.48
N LYS A 178 12.13 -21.50 -8.99
CA LYS A 178 13.40 -21.75 -9.68
C LYS A 178 14.04 -23.09 -9.30
N ASN A 179 13.57 -23.73 -8.25
CA ASN A 179 14.13 -24.96 -7.72
C ASN A 179 13.04 -26.01 -7.60
N GLU A 180 13.29 -27.22 -8.08
CA GLU A 180 12.33 -28.33 -7.98
C GLU A 180 12.00 -28.67 -6.51
N THR A 181 13.00 -28.52 -5.63
CA THR A 181 12.84 -28.77 -4.18
C THR A 181 13.54 -27.69 -3.37
N MET A 182 12.94 -27.30 -2.25
CA MET A 182 13.54 -26.39 -1.28
C MET A 182 14.42 -27.17 -0.30
N GLY A 183 15.73 -27.22 -0.57
CA GLY A 183 16.72 -27.83 0.30
C GLY A 183 17.19 -26.91 1.44
N PHE A 184 18.13 -27.41 2.25
CA PHE A 184 18.68 -26.65 3.40
C PHE A 184 19.31 -25.32 2.96
N ASP A 185 20.04 -25.30 1.85
CA ASP A 185 20.75 -24.10 1.36
C ASP A 185 19.76 -23.00 0.95
N GLN A 186 18.66 -23.34 0.27
CA GLN A 186 17.62 -22.37 -0.11
C GLN A 186 16.89 -21.81 1.12
N TRP A 187 16.62 -22.64 2.13
CA TRP A 187 16.04 -22.18 3.39
C TRP A 187 17.01 -21.30 4.17
N ALA A 188 18.29 -21.63 4.22
CA ALA A 188 19.32 -20.83 4.87
C ALA A 188 19.51 -19.48 4.17
N GLU A 189 19.54 -19.47 2.83
CA GLU A 189 19.57 -18.25 2.03
C GLU A 189 18.32 -17.39 2.29
N TRP A 190 17.13 -17.99 2.25
CA TRP A 190 15.89 -17.25 2.49
C TRP A 190 15.88 -16.59 3.87
N ILE A 191 16.18 -17.34 4.94
CA ILE A 191 16.18 -16.78 6.31
C ILE A 191 17.30 -15.75 6.47
N GLY A 192 18.54 -16.09 6.11
CA GLY A 192 19.71 -15.26 6.36
C GLY A 192 19.72 -13.99 5.52
N PHE A 193 19.51 -14.13 4.21
CA PHE A 193 19.61 -13.01 3.28
C PHE A 193 18.28 -12.27 3.11
N TYR A 194 17.19 -12.97 2.75
CA TYR A 194 15.92 -12.29 2.44
C TYR A 194 15.12 -11.87 3.68
N VAL A 195 15.13 -12.64 4.77
CA VAL A 195 14.38 -12.27 5.97
C VAL A 195 15.21 -11.38 6.90
N ILE A 196 16.46 -11.75 7.20
CA ILE A 196 17.26 -11.00 8.19
C ILE A 196 18.00 -9.83 7.55
N TYR A 197 18.92 -10.11 6.62
CA TYR A 197 19.81 -9.07 6.06
C TYR A 197 19.02 -7.95 5.38
N LYS A 198 18.18 -8.29 4.39
CA LYS A 198 17.45 -7.28 3.62
C LYS A 198 16.50 -6.43 4.46
N VAL A 199 15.84 -7.02 5.46
CA VAL A 199 14.95 -6.29 6.38
C VAL A 199 15.75 -5.36 7.28
N VAL A 200 16.78 -5.89 7.96
CA VAL A 200 17.59 -5.10 8.92
C VAL A 200 18.29 -3.96 8.21
N VAL A 201 18.96 -4.22 7.09
CA VAL A 201 19.68 -3.18 6.34
C VAL A 201 18.71 -2.15 5.77
N GLY A 202 17.57 -2.55 5.19
CA GLY A 202 16.56 -1.61 4.69
C GLY A 202 16.03 -0.68 5.77
N VAL A 203 15.70 -1.21 6.95
CA VAL A 203 15.27 -0.41 8.11
C VAL A 203 16.38 0.56 8.55
N LEU A 204 17.61 0.09 8.71
CA LEU A 204 18.74 0.93 9.16
C LEU A 204 19.04 2.06 8.17
N VAL A 205 19.07 1.78 6.87
CA VAL A 205 19.28 2.81 5.83
C VAL A 205 18.19 3.89 5.93
N GLY A 206 16.92 3.49 6.02
CA GLY A 206 15.81 4.42 6.17
C GLY A 206 15.91 5.26 7.45
N MET A 207 16.20 4.64 8.58
CA MET A 207 16.37 5.34 9.87
C MET A 207 17.51 6.37 9.80
N ILE A 208 18.67 6.00 9.29
CA ILE A 208 19.84 6.87 9.17
C ILE A 208 19.53 8.07 8.29
N LEU A 209 18.96 7.83 7.10
CA LEU A 209 18.64 8.89 6.15
C LEU A 209 17.53 9.81 6.67
N GLY A 210 16.47 9.27 7.25
CA GLY A 210 15.39 10.06 7.84
C GLY A 210 15.87 10.90 9.02
N TYR A 211 16.70 10.34 9.89
CA TYR A 211 17.30 11.08 11.02
C TYR A 211 18.25 12.18 10.54
N SER A 212 19.13 11.88 9.57
CA SER A 212 20.05 12.85 8.96
C SER A 212 19.27 14.00 8.29
N TYR A 213 18.22 13.67 7.57
CA TYR A 213 17.30 14.65 6.99
C TYR A 213 16.67 15.56 8.07
N SER A 214 16.14 14.98 9.13
CA SER A 214 15.54 15.72 10.25
C SER A 214 16.56 16.67 10.92
N PHE A 215 17.82 16.24 11.03
CA PHE A 215 18.90 17.05 11.58
C PHE A 215 19.26 18.23 10.68
N VAL A 216 19.46 17.97 9.38
CA VAL A 216 19.84 18.99 8.40
C VAL A 216 18.73 20.03 8.24
N THR A 217 17.48 19.60 8.06
CA THR A 217 16.34 20.54 7.89
C THR A 217 16.12 21.42 9.13
N HIS A 218 16.32 20.86 10.32
CA HIS A 218 16.21 21.64 11.57
C HIS A 218 17.31 22.69 11.66
N LYS A 219 18.56 22.34 11.37
CA LYS A 219 19.69 23.29 11.40
C LYS A 219 19.57 24.39 10.35
N LEU A 220 19.01 24.07 9.17
CA LEU A 220 18.83 25.04 8.09
C LEU A 220 17.61 25.93 8.30
N SER A 221 16.58 25.51 9.02
CA SER A 221 15.41 26.31 9.34
C SER A 221 15.77 27.54 10.20
N ASP A 222 16.81 27.43 11.02
CA ASP A 222 17.31 28.54 11.83
C ASP A 222 18.04 29.61 11.01
N VAL A 223 18.50 29.27 9.78
CA VAL A 223 19.29 30.18 8.93
C VAL A 223 18.44 30.95 7.91
N ASN A 224 17.45 30.36 7.30
CA ASN A 224 16.46 31.04 6.43
C ASN A 224 15.40 30.09 5.86
N GLU A 225 14.19 30.02 6.45
CA GLU A 225 13.10 29.14 6.01
C GLU A 225 12.66 29.31 4.54
N ARG A 226 12.96 30.46 3.92
CA ARG A 226 12.47 30.81 2.57
C ARG A 226 13.32 30.28 1.41
N ARG A 227 14.48 29.68 1.67
CA ARG A 227 15.44 29.25 0.61
C ARG A 227 15.42 27.76 0.30
N ILE A 228 14.79 26.93 1.10
CA ILE A 228 14.69 25.49 0.85
C ILE A 228 13.36 25.21 0.14
N HIS A 229 13.39 24.47 -0.96
CA HIS A 229 12.18 24.00 -1.65
C HIS A 229 11.70 22.69 -1.01
N PRO A 230 10.71 22.71 -0.11
CA PRO A 230 10.30 21.51 0.65
C PRO A 230 9.82 20.36 -0.23
N ALA A 231 9.29 20.70 -1.40
CA ALA A 231 8.81 19.75 -2.39
C ALA A 231 9.91 18.79 -2.88
N PHE A 232 11.04 19.37 -3.33
CA PHE A 232 12.16 18.58 -3.83
C PHE A 232 12.83 17.76 -2.73
N VAL A 233 12.81 18.26 -1.51
CA VAL A 233 13.48 17.60 -0.40
C VAL A 233 12.79 16.28 -0.04
N ALA A 234 11.44 16.23 -0.02
CA ALA A 234 10.70 15.00 0.22
C ALA A 234 10.91 13.96 -0.89
N LEU A 235 10.87 14.40 -2.17
CA LEU A 235 11.17 13.52 -3.31
C LEU A 235 12.60 13.00 -3.28
N SER A 236 13.57 13.88 -2.99
CA SER A 236 14.98 13.47 -2.88
C SER A 236 15.17 12.44 -1.78
N LEU A 237 14.58 12.66 -0.59
CA LEU A 237 14.65 11.67 0.49
C LEU A 237 14.05 10.34 0.07
N THR A 238 12.93 10.36 -0.65
CA THR A 238 12.28 9.15 -1.17
C THR A 238 13.21 8.36 -2.08
N PHE A 239 13.73 9.00 -3.12
CA PHE A 239 14.54 8.32 -4.14
C PHE A 239 15.93 7.94 -3.63
N ILE A 240 16.56 8.76 -2.78
CA ILE A 240 17.84 8.43 -2.16
C ILE A 240 17.67 7.22 -1.23
N SER A 241 16.60 7.20 -0.41
CA SER A 241 16.35 6.09 0.52
C SER A 241 16.08 4.79 -0.23
N TYR A 242 15.30 4.86 -1.30
CA TYR A 242 15.02 3.72 -2.16
C TYR A 242 16.31 3.24 -2.86
N GLY A 243 16.95 4.11 -3.62
CA GLY A 243 18.13 3.75 -4.44
C GLY A 243 19.32 3.27 -3.62
N LEU A 244 19.57 3.87 -2.44
CA LEU A 244 20.65 3.43 -1.58
C LEU A 244 20.38 2.04 -0.99
N ALA A 245 19.14 1.75 -0.61
CA ALA A 245 18.74 0.43 -0.14
C ALA A 245 18.87 -0.63 -1.24
N GLU A 246 18.50 -0.31 -2.49
CA GLU A 246 18.67 -1.22 -3.64
C GLU A 246 20.16 -1.48 -3.95
N ILE A 247 21.03 -0.45 -3.92
CA ILE A 247 22.48 -0.61 -4.07
C ILE A 247 23.06 -1.56 -3.01
N LEU A 248 22.53 -1.49 -1.78
CA LEU A 248 22.92 -2.39 -0.68
C LEU A 248 22.20 -3.75 -0.72
N ASN A 249 21.50 -4.07 -1.82
CA ASN A 249 20.69 -5.29 -1.95
C ASN A 249 19.71 -5.50 -0.78
N SER A 250 19.10 -4.43 -0.28
CA SER A 250 18.13 -4.47 0.81
C SER A 250 16.72 -4.04 0.33
N TYR A 251 15.73 -4.01 1.23
CA TYR A 251 14.36 -3.63 0.83
C TYR A 251 14.16 -2.12 0.79
N GLY A 252 14.12 -1.55 -0.42
CA GLY A 252 13.88 -0.15 -0.69
C GLY A 252 12.58 0.37 -0.08
N PHE A 253 11.50 -0.41 -0.11
CA PHE A 253 10.21 -0.05 0.47
C PHE A 253 10.27 0.18 1.98
N LEU A 254 10.94 -0.71 2.72
CA LEU A 254 11.17 -0.50 4.15
C LEU A 254 12.02 0.74 4.41
N SER A 255 13.09 0.92 3.61
CA SER A 255 13.96 2.09 3.75
C SER A 255 13.17 3.41 3.58
N VAL A 256 12.35 3.51 2.55
CA VAL A 256 11.51 4.70 2.30
C VAL A 256 10.52 4.96 3.42
N PHE A 257 9.80 3.93 3.88
CA PHE A 257 8.85 4.06 4.98
C PHE A 257 9.52 4.55 6.26
N PHE A 258 10.66 3.93 6.65
CA PHE A 258 11.39 4.32 7.85
C PHE A 258 12.07 5.68 7.69
N ALA A 259 12.52 6.06 6.49
CA ALA A 259 13.02 7.41 6.22
C ALA A 259 11.93 8.47 6.46
N GLY A 260 10.72 8.24 5.96
CA GLY A 260 9.56 9.11 6.21
C GLY A 260 9.20 9.19 7.69
N LEU A 261 9.22 8.04 8.39
CA LEU A 261 8.92 7.95 9.82
C LEU A 261 9.90 8.77 10.67
N PHE A 262 11.18 8.72 10.36
CA PHE A 262 12.24 9.43 11.10
C PHE A 262 12.49 10.86 10.62
N ALA A 263 11.98 11.26 9.44
CA ALA A 263 12.18 12.57 8.85
C ALA A 263 11.69 13.74 9.73
N ASN A 264 10.68 13.53 10.57
CA ASN A 264 10.12 14.54 11.46
C ASN A 264 10.58 14.40 12.92
N TYR A 265 11.61 13.59 13.22
CA TYR A 265 12.04 13.28 14.58
C TYR A 265 12.30 14.52 15.46
N LYS A 266 13.07 15.49 14.99
CA LYS A 266 13.39 16.72 15.74
C LYS A 266 12.21 17.65 15.89
N LYS A 267 11.39 17.84 14.84
CA LYS A 267 10.18 18.69 14.91
C LYS A 267 9.22 18.21 16.00
N HIS A 268 9.09 16.91 16.16
CA HIS A 268 8.22 16.31 17.17
C HIS A 268 8.78 16.48 18.58
N ARG A 269 10.08 16.31 18.78
CA ARG A 269 10.71 16.47 20.07
C ARG A 269 10.60 17.90 20.64
N GLU A 270 10.50 18.91 19.77
CA GLU A 270 10.41 20.33 20.16
C GLU A 270 8.98 20.88 20.19
N ASN A 271 7.94 20.04 20.06
CA ASN A 271 6.53 20.46 20.01
C ASN A 271 6.18 21.55 18.95
N LYS A 272 6.99 21.68 17.88
CA LYS A 272 6.79 22.66 16.82
C LYS A 272 5.82 22.19 15.71
N THR A 273 4.80 21.44 16.05
CA THR A 273 3.94 20.70 15.08
C THR A 273 2.73 21.48 14.54
N THR A 274 2.66 22.79 14.68
CA THR A 274 1.43 23.58 14.42
C THR A 274 1.25 24.09 12.99
N LYS A 275 2.24 23.98 12.11
CA LYS A 275 2.09 24.41 10.69
C LYS A 275 2.04 23.19 9.76
N SER A 276 1.18 23.27 8.73
CA SER A 276 1.14 22.29 7.62
C SER A 276 2.56 22.09 7.07
N ASP A 277 3.03 20.83 7.00
CA ASP A 277 4.33 20.49 6.45
C ASP A 277 4.26 20.57 4.91
N PRO A 278 4.91 21.56 4.27
CA PRO A 278 4.83 21.73 2.83
C PRO A 278 5.37 20.50 2.06
N SER A 279 6.34 19.78 2.65
CA SER A 279 6.92 18.57 2.07
C SER A 279 5.88 17.46 1.99
N LEU A 280 5.15 17.22 3.10
CA LEU A 280 4.06 16.24 3.10
C LEU A 280 2.92 16.65 2.17
N TYR A 281 2.57 17.93 2.13
CA TYR A 281 1.52 18.42 1.23
C TYR A 281 1.87 18.13 -0.24
N PHE A 282 3.10 18.47 -0.65
CA PHE A 282 3.55 18.24 -2.01
C PHE A 282 3.55 16.75 -2.37
N ILE A 283 4.23 15.91 -1.56
CA ILE A 283 4.37 14.48 -1.88
C ILE A 283 3.02 13.75 -1.83
N SER A 284 2.08 14.18 -0.96
CA SER A 284 0.72 13.63 -0.95
C SER A 284 -0.10 14.03 -2.18
N ASN A 285 0.16 15.19 -2.78
CA ASN A 285 -0.47 15.55 -4.06
C ASN A 285 0.16 14.78 -5.23
N THR A 286 1.47 14.54 -5.19
CA THR A 286 2.16 13.67 -6.16
C THR A 286 1.62 12.25 -6.09
N GLU A 287 1.45 11.68 -4.88
CA GLU A 287 0.80 10.39 -4.65
C GLU A 287 -0.58 10.33 -5.32
N LYS A 288 -1.45 11.30 -5.04
CA LYS A 288 -2.81 11.37 -5.61
C LYS A 288 -2.77 11.43 -7.14
N PHE A 289 -1.86 12.23 -7.71
CA PHE A 289 -1.70 12.33 -9.15
C PHE A 289 -1.35 10.99 -9.77
N LEU A 290 -0.41 10.25 -9.18
CA LEU A 290 -0.04 8.91 -9.65
C LEU A 290 -1.19 7.90 -9.51
N ILE A 291 -1.95 7.95 -8.40
CA ILE A 291 -3.13 7.10 -8.18
C ILE A 291 -4.21 7.37 -9.24
N ILE A 292 -4.44 8.63 -9.63
CA ILE A 292 -5.40 8.98 -10.68
C ILE A 292 -5.07 8.23 -11.97
N PHE A 293 -3.81 8.26 -12.41
CA PHE A 293 -3.39 7.58 -13.62
C PHE A 293 -3.44 6.06 -13.48
N TRP A 294 -3.01 5.54 -12.33
CA TRP A 294 -3.10 4.11 -12.07
C TRP A 294 -4.54 3.61 -12.13
N MET A 295 -5.50 4.36 -11.55
CA MET A 295 -6.93 4.01 -11.61
C MET A 295 -7.47 4.02 -13.04
N VAL A 296 -7.04 4.96 -13.87
CA VAL A 296 -7.43 5.02 -15.29
C VAL A 296 -6.86 3.82 -16.05
N PHE A 297 -5.59 3.47 -15.85
CA PHE A 297 -4.99 2.27 -16.46
C PHE A 297 -5.66 1.00 -15.96
N PHE A 298 -5.94 0.87 -14.67
CA PHE A 298 -6.61 -0.28 -14.11
C PHE A 298 -8.06 -0.42 -14.65
N GLY A 299 -8.79 0.68 -14.79
CA GLY A 299 -10.10 0.69 -15.46
C GLY A 299 -10.02 0.25 -16.93
N GLY A 300 -8.96 0.67 -17.62
CA GLY A 300 -8.65 0.22 -18.98
C GLY A 300 -8.31 -1.28 -19.07
N SER A 301 -7.53 -1.81 -18.11
CA SER A 301 -7.17 -3.23 -18.07
C SER A 301 -8.38 -4.14 -17.96
N ILE A 302 -9.45 -3.69 -17.29
CA ILE A 302 -10.72 -4.43 -17.21
C ILE A 302 -11.34 -4.55 -18.60
N VAL A 303 -11.35 -3.48 -19.38
CA VAL A 303 -11.85 -3.48 -20.78
C VAL A 303 -10.94 -4.30 -21.69
N ALA A 304 -9.65 -4.32 -21.40
CA ALA A 304 -8.65 -5.11 -22.13
C ALA A 304 -8.75 -6.63 -21.86
N GLY A 305 -9.68 -7.07 -21.00
CA GLY A 305 -9.92 -8.51 -20.77
C GLY A 305 -9.14 -9.12 -19.60
N ILE A 306 -8.54 -8.31 -18.72
CA ILE A 306 -7.76 -8.85 -17.57
C ILE A 306 -8.58 -9.80 -16.69
N LEU A 307 -9.91 -9.72 -16.70
CA LEU A 307 -10.79 -10.56 -15.90
C LEU A 307 -11.27 -11.84 -16.62
N GLU A 308 -10.93 -12.08 -17.89
CA GLU A 308 -11.44 -13.18 -18.70
C GLU A 308 -11.02 -14.57 -18.23
N PHE A 309 -9.87 -14.66 -17.55
CA PHE A 309 -9.32 -15.94 -17.05
C PHE A 309 -9.89 -16.35 -15.68
N ASN A 310 -10.86 -15.61 -15.11
CA ASN A 310 -11.47 -15.97 -13.85
C ASN A 310 -12.42 -17.17 -13.98
N THR A 311 -12.19 -18.18 -13.13
CA THR A 311 -13.09 -19.31 -12.95
C THR A 311 -14.09 -19.05 -11.83
N THR A 312 -15.15 -19.87 -11.71
CA THR A 312 -16.09 -19.80 -10.60
C THR A 312 -15.38 -19.90 -9.25
N ASN A 313 -14.38 -20.79 -9.14
CA ASN A 313 -13.60 -20.98 -7.91
C ASN A 313 -12.78 -19.75 -7.57
N SER A 314 -12.15 -19.10 -8.56
CA SER A 314 -11.38 -17.88 -8.32
C SER A 314 -12.26 -16.70 -7.91
N VAL A 315 -13.49 -16.60 -8.44
CA VAL A 315 -14.49 -15.60 -8.01
C VAL A 315 -14.90 -15.85 -6.56
N ILE A 316 -15.23 -17.10 -6.18
CA ILE A 316 -15.58 -17.46 -4.81
C ILE A 316 -14.42 -17.11 -3.86
N LEU A 317 -13.20 -17.52 -4.23
CA LEU A 317 -12.01 -17.21 -3.42
C LEU A 317 -11.86 -15.71 -3.22
N SER A 318 -11.93 -14.92 -4.30
CA SER A 318 -11.78 -13.45 -4.24
C SER A 318 -12.78 -12.80 -3.28
N VAL A 319 -14.04 -13.24 -3.32
CA VAL A 319 -15.09 -12.78 -2.39
C VAL A 319 -14.76 -13.19 -0.95
N VAL A 320 -14.39 -14.45 -0.72
CA VAL A 320 -14.03 -14.96 0.61
C VAL A 320 -12.83 -14.21 1.20
N LEU A 321 -11.81 -13.93 0.40
CA LEU A 321 -10.61 -13.22 0.85
C LEU A 321 -10.94 -11.81 1.36
N VAL A 322 -11.76 -11.07 0.63
CA VAL A 322 -12.07 -9.67 0.95
C VAL A 322 -13.12 -9.56 2.05
N PHE A 323 -14.22 -10.33 1.99
CA PHE A 323 -15.35 -10.17 2.90
C PHE A 323 -15.22 -10.98 4.19
N LEU A 324 -14.49 -12.10 4.19
CA LEU A 324 -14.45 -13.01 5.32
C LEU A 324 -13.06 -13.16 5.91
N LEU A 325 -12.09 -13.59 5.12
CA LEU A 325 -10.79 -14.01 5.65
C LEU A 325 -10.02 -12.85 6.26
N ARG A 326 -9.89 -11.74 5.55
CA ARG A 326 -9.18 -10.54 6.05
C ARG A 326 -9.85 -9.96 7.30
N PRO A 327 -11.17 -9.72 7.35
CA PRO A 327 -11.84 -9.24 8.56
C PRO A 327 -11.71 -10.21 9.74
N LEU A 328 -11.84 -11.52 9.52
CA LEU A 328 -11.74 -12.53 10.56
C LEU A 328 -10.34 -12.57 11.19
N LEU A 329 -9.30 -12.70 10.35
CA LEU A 329 -7.92 -12.79 10.83
C LEU A 329 -7.44 -11.49 11.49
N GLY A 330 -7.82 -10.35 10.93
CA GLY A 330 -7.54 -9.05 11.53
C GLY A 330 -8.17 -8.92 12.91
N PHE A 331 -9.44 -9.30 13.05
CA PHE A 331 -10.14 -9.28 14.34
C PHE A 331 -9.52 -10.21 15.37
N VAL A 332 -9.21 -11.46 14.99
CA VAL A 332 -8.54 -12.44 15.85
C VAL A 332 -7.17 -11.92 16.31
N SER A 333 -6.39 -11.33 15.42
CA SER A 333 -5.08 -10.76 15.76
C SER A 333 -5.17 -9.61 16.77
N LEU A 334 -6.27 -8.88 16.80
CA LEU A 334 -6.52 -7.76 17.70
C LEU A 334 -7.27 -8.12 19.00
N LEU A 335 -7.65 -9.40 19.24
CA LEU A 335 -8.45 -9.80 20.40
C LEU A 335 -7.86 -9.34 21.73
N LYS A 336 -6.56 -9.55 21.95
CA LYS A 336 -5.86 -9.21 23.21
C LYS A 336 -5.29 -7.77 23.22
N THR A 337 -5.98 -6.82 22.58
CA THR A 337 -5.61 -5.40 22.57
C THR A 337 -6.64 -4.54 23.32
N ASN A 338 -6.22 -3.35 23.74
CA ASN A 338 -7.10 -2.42 24.47
C ASN A 338 -8.06 -1.62 23.56
N LEU A 339 -8.14 -1.95 22.27
CA LEU A 339 -9.06 -1.32 21.34
C LEU A 339 -10.52 -1.75 21.63
N SER A 340 -11.47 -0.82 21.48
CA SER A 340 -12.88 -1.16 21.54
C SER A 340 -13.27 -2.13 20.41
N LYS A 341 -14.32 -2.94 20.61
CA LYS A 341 -14.79 -3.90 19.61
C LYS A 341 -15.08 -3.25 18.26
N ARG A 342 -15.68 -2.04 18.25
CA ARG A 342 -15.95 -1.27 17.02
C ARG A 342 -14.67 -0.89 16.27
N LYS A 343 -13.62 -0.43 17.00
CA LYS A 343 -12.32 -0.10 16.40
C LYS A 343 -11.62 -1.35 15.85
N LYS A 344 -11.68 -2.48 16.57
CA LYS A 344 -11.14 -3.77 16.09
C LYS A 344 -11.80 -4.19 14.78
N LEU A 345 -13.12 -4.14 14.72
CA LEU A 345 -13.88 -4.46 13.51
C LEU A 345 -13.51 -3.54 12.34
N ALA A 346 -13.41 -2.23 12.57
CA ALA A 346 -13.05 -1.29 11.52
C ALA A 346 -11.63 -1.54 10.99
N ILE A 347 -10.62 -1.71 11.86
CA ILE A 347 -9.24 -2.00 11.45
C ILE A 347 -9.19 -3.33 10.67
N SER A 348 -9.90 -4.35 11.13
CA SER A 348 -9.92 -5.66 10.49
C SER A 348 -10.64 -5.64 9.13
N PHE A 349 -11.67 -4.81 8.98
CA PHE A 349 -12.43 -4.69 7.75
C PHE A 349 -11.65 -3.95 6.66
N PHE A 350 -10.95 -2.86 6.98
CA PHE A 350 -10.23 -2.05 5.99
C PHE A 350 -8.87 -2.67 5.62
N GLY A 351 -8.92 -3.67 4.77
CA GLY A 351 -7.73 -4.29 4.18
C GLY A 351 -7.69 -4.04 2.66
N ILE A 352 -7.53 -2.77 2.25
CA ILE A 352 -7.61 -2.37 0.85
C ILE A 352 -6.47 -2.99 0.05
N ARG A 353 -6.78 -3.60 -1.10
CA ARG A 353 -5.81 -4.14 -2.07
C ARG A 353 -5.76 -3.21 -3.28
N GLY A 354 -4.57 -3.07 -3.88
CA GLY A 354 -4.41 -2.13 -5.00
C GLY A 354 -3.08 -2.23 -5.73
N VAL A 355 -2.41 -1.10 -5.90
CA VAL A 355 -1.18 -0.96 -6.70
C VAL A 355 -0.07 -1.91 -6.24
N GLY A 356 0.14 -2.04 -4.93
CA GLY A 356 1.15 -2.92 -4.35
C GLY A 356 0.97 -4.38 -4.80
N SER A 357 -0.28 -4.88 -4.87
CA SER A 357 -0.53 -6.24 -5.33
C SER A 357 -0.13 -6.45 -6.79
N VAL A 358 -0.38 -5.46 -7.67
CA VAL A 358 0.07 -5.51 -9.09
C VAL A 358 1.59 -5.45 -9.16
N PHE A 359 2.22 -4.57 -8.36
CA PHE A 359 3.68 -4.47 -8.31
C PHE A 359 4.32 -5.82 -7.93
N TYR A 360 3.89 -6.44 -6.82
CA TYR A 360 4.47 -7.71 -6.37
C TYR A 360 4.24 -8.85 -7.36
N LEU A 361 3.08 -8.88 -8.01
CA LEU A 361 2.78 -9.86 -9.06
C LEU A 361 3.73 -9.69 -10.24
N THR A 362 3.84 -8.46 -10.77
CA THR A 362 4.71 -8.14 -11.90
C THR A 362 6.18 -8.41 -11.56
N TYR A 363 6.60 -8.04 -10.33
CA TYR A 363 7.95 -8.31 -9.83
C TYR A 363 8.23 -9.81 -9.73
N GLY A 364 7.30 -10.58 -9.17
CA GLY A 364 7.40 -12.03 -9.03
C GLY A 364 7.55 -12.70 -10.39
N ILE A 365 6.68 -12.39 -11.32
CA ILE A 365 6.69 -12.94 -12.70
C ILE A 365 8.00 -12.61 -13.41
N LYS A 366 8.51 -11.39 -13.28
CA LYS A 366 9.78 -10.97 -13.91
C LYS A 366 10.99 -11.72 -13.36
N HIS A 367 10.99 -12.09 -12.08
CA HIS A 367 12.15 -12.66 -11.39
C HIS A 367 12.02 -14.15 -11.07
N GLY A 368 10.88 -14.78 -11.29
CA GLY A 368 10.63 -16.21 -11.07
C GLY A 368 10.21 -16.93 -12.34
N ASN A 369 10.06 -18.25 -12.22
CA ASN A 369 9.54 -19.13 -13.28
C ASN A 369 8.12 -19.55 -12.89
N PHE A 370 7.12 -18.77 -13.28
CA PHE A 370 5.72 -19.03 -12.95
C PHE A 370 4.93 -19.35 -14.21
N GLU A 371 4.09 -20.37 -14.12
CA GLU A 371 3.09 -20.72 -15.12
C GLU A 371 1.77 -20.00 -14.84
N ASP A 372 0.80 -20.06 -15.75
CA ASP A 372 -0.54 -19.49 -15.60
C ASP A 372 -0.60 -17.99 -15.23
N VAL A 373 0.33 -17.21 -15.75
CA VAL A 373 0.46 -15.78 -15.46
C VAL A 373 -0.85 -15.01 -15.65
N ASN A 374 -1.60 -15.29 -16.74
CA ASN A 374 -2.86 -14.61 -17.02
C ASN A 374 -3.94 -14.90 -15.97
N ASN A 375 -3.99 -16.13 -15.46
CA ASN A 375 -4.91 -16.51 -14.38
C ASN A 375 -4.58 -15.75 -13.09
N LEU A 376 -3.28 -15.64 -12.74
CA LEU A 376 -2.85 -14.85 -11.59
C LEU A 376 -3.26 -13.37 -11.70
N TYR A 377 -3.02 -12.73 -12.87
CA TYR A 377 -3.44 -11.35 -13.08
C TYR A 377 -4.96 -11.20 -12.95
N SER A 378 -5.73 -12.14 -13.50
CA SER A 378 -7.19 -12.14 -13.40
C SER A 378 -7.69 -12.20 -11.95
N ILE A 379 -7.15 -13.12 -11.16
CA ILE A 379 -7.54 -13.26 -9.74
C ILE A 379 -7.19 -12.00 -8.96
N VAL A 380 -5.96 -11.50 -9.12
CA VAL A 380 -5.49 -10.29 -8.42
C VAL A 380 -6.32 -9.07 -8.82
N ALA A 381 -6.59 -8.89 -10.13
CA ALA A 381 -7.43 -7.80 -10.62
C ALA A 381 -8.85 -7.87 -10.04
N LEU A 382 -9.43 -9.06 -9.95
CA LEU A 382 -10.75 -9.25 -9.36
C LEU A 382 -10.78 -8.91 -7.86
N VAL A 383 -9.78 -9.34 -7.09
CA VAL A 383 -9.65 -9.00 -5.67
C VAL A 383 -9.51 -7.49 -5.49
N ILE A 384 -8.69 -6.83 -6.30
CA ILE A 384 -8.51 -5.37 -6.28
C ILE A 384 -9.84 -4.68 -6.61
N LEU A 385 -10.53 -5.12 -7.66
CA LEU A 385 -11.81 -4.55 -8.09
C LEU A 385 -12.86 -4.63 -6.97
N ILE A 386 -13.04 -5.82 -6.39
CA ILE A 386 -13.96 -6.03 -5.25
C ILE A 386 -13.54 -5.12 -4.08
N SER A 387 -12.25 -5.02 -3.77
CA SER A 387 -11.72 -4.19 -2.70
C SER A 387 -12.01 -2.70 -2.94
N ILE A 388 -11.81 -2.18 -4.15
CA ILE A 388 -12.09 -0.78 -4.51
C ILE A 388 -13.57 -0.46 -4.31
N PHE A 389 -14.47 -1.31 -4.80
CA PHE A 389 -15.90 -1.09 -4.63
C PHE A 389 -16.35 -1.18 -3.16
N LEU A 390 -15.97 -2.25 -2.47
CA LEU A 390 -16.35 -2.46 -1.08
C LEU A 390 -15.90 -1.31 -0.19
N HIS A 391 -14.63 -0.99 -0.24
CA HIS A 391 -14.05 0.02 0.65
C HIS A 391 -14.34 1.44 0.17
N GLY A 392 -14.38 1.67 -1.15
CA GLY A 392 -14.73 2.96 -1.73
C GLY A 392 -16.17 3.41 -1.44
N LEU A 393 -17.11 2.47 -1.25
CA LEU A 393 -18.50 2.76 -0.88
C LEU A 393 -18.72 2.85 0.63
N THR A 394 -17.84 2.24 1.44
CA THR A 394 -18.06 2.10 2.89
C THR A 394 -17.16 2.99 3.74
N ALA A 395 -15.95 3.33 3.26
CA ALA A 395 -14.91 3.98 4.06
C ALA A 395 -15.37 5.26 4.77
N LYS A 396 -15.89 6.23 4.03
CA LYS A 396 -16.36 7.51 4.60
C LYS A 396 -17.48 7.32 5.60
N ARG A 397 -18.46 6.45 5.30
CA ARG A 397 -19.60 6.19 6.17
C ARG A 397 -19.20 5.52 7.49
N VAL A 398 -18.26 4.57 7.43
CA VAL A 398 -17.80 3.86 8.63
C VAL A 398 -16.96 4.80 9.51
N MET A 399 -16.09 5.60 8.89
CA MET A 399 -15.24 6.55 9.65
C MET A 399 -16.07 7.62 10.35
N GLU A 400 -17.09 8.19 9.69
CA GLU A 400 -18.02 9.15 10.31
C GLU A 400 -18.79 8.52 11.50
N LYS A 401 -19.34 7.32 11.33
CA LYS A 401 -20.03 6.60 12.43
C LYS A 401 -19.14 6.31 13.62
N LEU A 402 -17.84 6.13 13.40
CA LEU A 402 -16.89 5.98 14.49
C LEU A 402 -16.61 7.31 15.21
N GLU A 403 -16.72 8.45 14.51
CA GLU A 403 -16.62 9.80 15.07
C GLU A 403 -17.83 10.14 15.94
N ASP A 404 -19.03 9.97 15.40
CA ASP A 404 -20.29 10.28 16.11
C ASP A 404 -20.44 9.46 17.40
N ALA A 405 -20.15 8.17 17.35
CA ALA A 405 -20.26 7.26 18.51
C ALA A 405 -19.27 7.56 19.66
N THR A 406 -18.30 8.46 19.43
CA THR A 406 -17.36 8.93 20.44
C THR A 406 -17.79 10.24 21.07
N THR A 407 -18.54 11.05 20.33
CA THR A 407 -19.08 12.35 20.81
C THR A 407 -20.30 12.15 21.74
N GLU A 408 -21.11 11.11 21.51
CA GLU A 408 -22.26 10.77 22.34
C GLU A 408 -21.91 10.20 23.73
N ARG A 409 -20.66 9.91 24.03
CA ARG A 409 -20.22 9.33 25.31
C ARG A 409 -19.47 10.32 26.21
N GLU A 410 -19.36 11.57 25.80
CA GLU A 410 -18.90 12.73 26.57
C GLU A 410 -20.06 13.59 27.04
#